data_8da296400e6b488a9dcb59b8bdca48c1
#
_entry.id   8da296400e6b488a9dcb59b8bdca48c1
#
_cell.length_a   1.000
_cell.length_b   1.000
_cell.length_c   1.000
_cell.angle_alpha   90.00
_cell.angle_beta   90.00
_cell.angle_gamma   90.00
#
_symmetry.space_group_name_H-M   'P 1'
#
loop_
_entity.id
_entity.type
_entity.pdbx_description
1 polymer ?
#
loop_
_entity_poly.entity_id
_entity_poly.type
_entity_poly.pdbx_seq_one_letter_code
_entity_poly.pdbx_strand_id
1 'polypeptide(L)'
;MSTWSGTDIARAFGIVDEGLVVNGAFCLNTPLGLAVPSLYRGDVEFLQWLGVELPSIVSNLGRLGLSQLVQAPTGDYYARVDGEVVLLSTLETGPTCDPHNAFELFTVAAGLAHVHQQTLGVANGRVSDWLMYYESQRDK
;
A
#
# COMPACT_ATOMS: atom_id res chain seq x y z
N MET A 1 16.83 -5.19 12.01
CA MET A 1 17.08 -5.07 10.58
C MET A 1 16.71 -6.36 9.89
N SER A 2 16.03 -6.26 8.77
CA SER A 2 15.62 -7.46 8.03
C SER A 2 16.82 -8.07 7.32
N THR A 3 16.86 -9.42 7.31
CA THR A 3 17.90 -10.18 6.60
C THR A 3 17.47 -10.65 5.22
N TRP A 4 16.23 -10.35 4.83
CA TRP A 4 15.74 -10.80 3.52
C TRP A 4 16.36 -9.97 2.39
N SER A 5 16.52 -10.62 1.25
CA SER A 5 17.04 -10.01 0.03
C SER A 5 15.89 -9.75 -0.94
N GLY A 6 16.18 -8.96 -1.98
CA GLY A 6 15.21 -8.76 -3.06
C GLY A 6 14.80 -10.06 -3.74
N THR A 7 15.72 -11.01 -3.83
CA THR A 7 15.44 -12.32 -4.41
C THR A 7 14.44 -13.11 -3.55
N ASP A 8 14.59 -13.02 -2.22
CA ASP A 8 13.67 -13.69 -1.30
C ASP A 8 12.27 -13.13 -1.43
N ILE A 9 12.14 -11.81 -1.55
CA ILE A 9 10.85 -11.14 -1.74
C ILE A 9 10.23 -11.56 -3.07
N ALA A 10 11.01 -11.50 -4.15
CA ALA A 10 10.52 -11.88 -5.48
C ALA A 10 10.00 -13.30 -5.48
N ARG A 11 10.74 -14.22 -4.88
CA ARG A 11 10.35 -15.62 -4.80
C ARG A 11 9.05 -15.78 -4.01
N ALA A 12 8.91 -15.08 -2.91
CA ALA A 12 7.72 -15.17 -2.06
C ALA A 12 6.46 -14.68 -2.78
N PHE A 13 6.61 -13.71 -3.69
CA PHE A 13 5.51 -13.20 -4.49
C PHE A 13 5.39 -13.86 -5.86
N GLY A 14 6.19 -14.89 -6.13
CA GLY A 14 6.14 -15.62 -7.41
C GLY A 14 6.59 -14.77 -8.59
N ILE A 15 7.46 -13.82 -8.36
CA ILE A 15 7.95 -12.89 -9.37
C ILE A 15 9.32 -13.36 -9.87
N VAL A 16 9.47 -13.48 -11.19
CA VAL A 16 10.75 -13.80 -11.81
C VAL A 16 11.39 -12.49 -12.27
N ASP A 17 12.03 -11.81 -11.34
CA ASP A 17 12.64 -10.51 -11.59
C ASP A 17 13.75 -10.31 -10.57
N GLU A 18 14.82 -9.66 -11.00
CA GLU A 18 15.94 -9.34 -10.12
C GLU A 18 15.71 -8.04 -9.35
N GLY A 19 14.72 -7.27 -9.78
CA GLY A 19 14.45 -5.97 -9.19
C GLY A 19 15.32 -4.89 -9.77
N LEU A 20 14.98 -3.66 -9.44
CA LEU A 20 15.73 -2.49 -9.85
C LEU A 20 15.60 -1.41 -8.79
N VAL A 21 16.49 -0.43 -8.84
CA VAL A 21 16.46 0.70 -7.92
C VAL A 21 15.93 1.91 -8.67
N VAL A 22 14.85 2.50 -8.16
CA VAL A 22 14.24 3.70 -8.72
C VAL A 22 14.24 4.77 -7.64
N ASN A 23 14.92 5.87 -7.89
CA ASN A 23 15.04 6.99 -6.93
C ASN A 23 15.49 6.52 -5.53
N GLY A 24 16.43 5.57 -5.50
CA GLY A 24 16.98 5.04 -4.25
C GLY A 24 16.15 3.95 -3.59
N ALA A 25 14.99 3.60 -4.14
CA ALA A 25 14.12 2.56 -3.60
C ALA A 25 14.21 1.30 -4.44
N PHE A 26 14.33 0.15 -3.76
CA PHE A 26 14.29 -1.14 -4.43
C PHE A 26 12.87 -1.44 -4.88
N CYS A 27 12.70 -1.82 -6.16
CA CYS A 27 11.40 -2.10 -6.75
C CYS A 27 11.43 -3.45 -7.46
N LEU A 28 10.27 -4.10 -7.52
CA LEU A 28 10.06 -5.30 -8.31
C LEU A 28 9.02 -5.01 -9.38
N ASN A 29 9.21 -5.60 -10.55
CA ASN A 29 8.26 -5.49 -11.64
C ASN A 29 7.18 -6.55 -11.48
N THR A 30 5.93 -6.12 -11.27
CA THR A 30 4.81 -7.01 -11.03
C THR A 30 3.76 -6.86 -12.13
N PRO A 31 2.77 -7.77 -12.22
CA PRO A 31 1.67 -7.59 -13.16
C PRO A 31 0.90 -6.28 -12.99
N LEU A 32 0.96 -5.67 -11.82
CA LEU A 32 0.33 -4.37 -11.55
C LEU A 32 1.27 -3.20 -11.82
N GLY A 33 2.52 -3.45 -12.20
CA GLY A 33 3.54 -2.44 -12.42
C GLY A 33 4.65 -2.53 -11.37
N LEU A 34 5.48 -1.50 -11.30
CA LEU A 34 6.54 -1.45 -10.31
C LEU A 34 5.97 -1.37 -8.89
N ALA A 35 6.53 -2.16 -7.99
CA ALA A 35 6.07 -2.21 -6.61
C ALA A 35 7.25 -2.20 -5.64
N VAL A 36 7.01 -1.62 -4.47
CA VAL A 36 8.03 -1.43 -3.43
C VAL A 36 7.70 -2.33 -2.24
N PRO A 37 8.67 -3.11 -1.76
CA PRO A 37 8.47 -3.93 -0.57
C PRO A 37 8.56 -3.10 0.71
N SER A 38 7.78 -3.49 1.71
CA SER A 38 7.83 -2.89 3.02
C SER A 38 7.46 -3.91 4.09
N LEU A 39 7.98 -3.71 5.29
CA LEU A 39 7.62 -4.54 6.44
C LEU A 39 6.29 -4.10 7.02
N TYR A 40 5.50 -5.07 7.46
CA TYR A 40 4.21 -4.81 8.10
C TYR A 40 4.17 -5.55 9.44
N ARG A 41 3.76 -4.84 10.47
CA ARG A 41 3.70 -5.36 11.83
C ARG A 41 2.32 -5.16 12.46
N GLY A 42 1.28 -5.20 11.66
CA GLY A 42 -0.08 -5.05 12.13
C GLY A 42 -0.89 -6.32 11.96
N ASP A 43 -2.21 -6.16 12.01
CA ASP A 43 -3.14 -7.24 11.82
C ASP A 43 -3.22 -7.63 10.34
N VAL A 44 -2.97 -8.90 10.04
CA VAL A 44 -2.99 -9.38 8.66
C VAL A 44 -4.40 -9.39 8.06
N GLU A 45 -5.43 -9.47 8.89
CA GLU A 45 -6.81 -9.40 8.40
C GLU A 45 -7.11 -8.03 7.79
N PHE A 46 -6.47 -6.98 8.32
CA PHE A 46 -6.60 -5.64 7.76
C PHE A 46 -6.05 -5.56 6.33
N LEU A 47 -5.02 -6.34 6.03
CA LEU A 47 -4.44 -6.39 4.69
C LEU A 47 -5.42 -6.98 3.68
N GLN A 48 -6.21 -7.95 4.09
CA GLN A 48 -7.23 -8.52 3.23
C GLN A 48 -8.29 -7.47 2.90
N TRP A 49 -8.69 -6.68 3.89
CA TRP A 49 -9.62 -5.58 3.66
C TRP A 49 -9.03 -4.54 2.69
N LEU A 50 -7.76 -4.16 2.87
CA LEU A 50 -7.09 -3.21 1.99
C LEU A 50 -6.97 -3.73 0.55
N GLY A 51 -6.74 -5.03 0.40
CA GLY A 51 -6.51 -5.61 -0.91
C GLY A 51 -7.79 -5.91 -1.68
N VAL A 52 -8.85 -6.29 -0.99
CA VAL A 52 -10.09 -6.74 -1.61
C VAL A 52 -11.20 -5.70 -1.49
N GLU A 53 -11.52 -5.29 -0.27
CA GLU A 53 -12.71 -4.47 -0.04
C GLU A 53 -12.50 -3.01 -0.41
N LEU A 54 -11.38 -2.42 -0.03
CA LEU A 54 -11.14 -1.01 -0.27
C LEU A 54 -11.13 -0.67 -1.77
N PRO A 55 -10.43 -1.41 -2.65
CA PRO A 55 -10.48 -1.11 -4.08
C PRO A 55 -11.87 -1.24 -4.69
N SER A 56 -12.73 -2.12 -4.15
CA SER A 56 -14.08 -2.26 -4.67
C SER A 56 -15.02 -1.14 -4.20
N ILE A 57 -14.70 -0.51 -3.05
CA ILE A 57 -15.48 0.59 -2.50
C ILE A 57 -15.08 1.91 -3.14
N VAL A 58 -13.77 2.15 -3.21
CA VAL A 58 -13.22 3.40 -3.74
C VAL A 58 -13.00 3.23 -5.24
N SER A 59 -13.83 3.87 -6.03
CA SER A 59 -13.77 3.81 -7.47
C SER A 59 -13.72 5.21 -8.06
N ASN A 60 -13.21 5.30 -9.29
CA ASN A 60 -13.25 6.52 -10.08
C ASN A 60 -12.66 7.74 -9.36
N LEU A 61 -11.39 7.62 -8.99
CA LEU A 61 -10.66 8.71 -8.35
C LEU A 61 -10.17 9.77 -9.34
N GLY A 62 -10.58 9.66 -10.62
CA GLY A 62 -10.13 10.58 -11.65
C GLY A 62 -8.64 10.42 -11.94
N ARG A 63 -7.88 11.50 -11.70
CA ARG A 63 -6.43 11.48 -11.89
C ARG A 63 -5.67 10.93 -10.69
N LEU A 64 -6.37 10.65 -9.61
CA LEU A 64 -5.76 10.10 -8.40
C LEU A 64 -5.87 8.58 -8.45
N GLY A 65 -4.82 7.92 -8.03
CA GLY A 65 -4.80 6.48 -7.89
C GLY A 65 -4.50 6.09 -6.46
N LEU A 66 -4.95 4.91 -6.07
CA LEU A 66 -4.54 4.30 -4.81
C LEU A 66 -3.42 3.32 -5.10
N SER A 67 -2.40 3.34 -4.24
CA SER A 67 -1.43 2.25 -4.24
C SER A 67 -2.15 0.95 -3.95
N GLN A 68 -1.84 -0.07 -4.72
CA GLN A 68 -2.47 -1.38 -4.58
C GLN A 68 -1.48 -2.38 -4.01
N LEU A 69 -2.00 -3.29 -3.19
CA LEU A 69 -1.20 -4.39 -2.69
C LEU A 69 -1.14 -5.49 -3.75
N VAL A 70 0.05 -6.04 -3.95
CA VAL A 70 0.27 -7.15 -4.88
C VAL A 70 -0.08 -8.44 -4.15
N GLN A 71 -0.89 -9.27 -4.80
CA GLN A 71 -1.33 -10.54 -4.24
C GLN A 71 -0.22 -11.58 -4.41
N ALA A 72 0.08 -12.32 -3.35
CA ALA A 72 1.02 -13.43 -3.40
C ALA A 72 0.34 -14.66 -4.04
N PRO A 73 1.12 -15.66 -4.48
CA PRO A 73 0.54 -16.89 -5.07
C PRO A 73 -0.40 -17.63 -4.13
N THR A 74 -0.27 -17.44 -2.83
CA THR A 74 -1.17 -18.05 -1.83
C THR A 74 -2.56 -17.43 -1.84
N GLY A 75 -2.75 -16.30 -2.50
CA GLY A 75 -3.99 -15.53 -2.47
C GLY A 75 -4.01 -14.44 -1.43
N ASP A 76 -3.01 -14.38 -0.56
CA ASP A 76 -2.91 -13.34 0.46
C ASP A 76 -2.31 -12.08 -0.13
N TYR A 77 -2.58 -10.95 0.50
CA TYR A 77 -2.04 -9.65 0.09
C TYR A 77 -0.76 -9.31 0.85
N TYR A 78 -0.03 -10.33 1.25
CA TYR A 78 1.26 -10.24 1.90
C TYR A 78 2.00 -11.56 1.68
N ALA A 79 3.29 -11.57 1.98
CA ALA A 79 4.08 -12.79 2.02
C ALA A 79 4.88 -12.82 3.30
N ARG A 80 5.27 -14.01 3.74
CA ARG A 80 6.16 -14.17 4.89
C ARG A 80 7.55 -14.48 4.39
N VAL A 81 8.52 -13.67 4.82
CA VAL A 81 9.92 -13.85 4.49
C VAL A 81 10.69 -13.82 5.79
N ASP A 82 11.34 -14.93 6.13
CA ASP A 82 12.07 -15.09 7.39
C ASP A 82 11.22 -14.78 8.62
N GLY A 83 9.93 -15.19 8.59
CA GLY A 83 9.02 -14.98 9.71
C GLY A 83 8.41 -13.58 9.77
N GLU A 84 8.81 -12.68 8.90
CA GLU A 84 8.27 -11.33 8.85
C GLU A 84 7.22 -11.20 7.74
N VAL A 85 6.24 -10.34 7.96
CA VAL A 85 5.22 -10.04 6.97
C VAL A 85 5.73 -8.92 6.08
N VAL A 86 5.76 -9.18 4.77
CA VAL A 86 6.24 -8.23 3.78
C VAL A 86 5.09 -7.90 2.84
N LEU A 87 4.88 -6.61 2.61
CA LEU A 87 3.94 -6.10 1.63
C LEU A 87 4.67 -5.68 0.38
N LEU A 88 3.99 -5.80 -0.73
CA LEU A 88 4.46 -5.27 -2.00
C LEU A 88 3.39 -4.32 -2.52
N SER A 89 3.68 -3.02 -2.51
CA SER A 89 2.73 -1.99 -2.90
C SER A 89 3.16 -1.34 -4.21
N THR A 90 2.19 -1.06 -5.09
CA THR A 90 2.52 -0.41 -6.36
C THR A 90 3.12 0.97 -6.11
N LEU A 91 4.15 1.30 -6.91
CA LEU A 91 4.82 2.59 -6.83
C LEU A 91 4.05 3.59 -7.70
N GLU A 92 3.57 4.64 -7.07
CA GLU A 92 2.94 5.73 -7.81
C GLU A 92 4.03 6.62 -8.40
N THR A 93 3.91 6.88 -9.70
CA THR A 93 4.87 7.72 -10.41
C THR A 93 4.27 9.11 -10.57
N GLY A 94 4.99 10.09 -10.11
CA GLY A 94 4.54 11.46 -10.19
C GLY A 94 5.27 12.30 -9.16
N PRO A 95 5.18 13.62 -9.28
CA PRO A 95 5.82 14.49 -8.32
C PRO A 95 5.11 14.42 -6.96
N THR A 96 5.89 14.60 -5.91
CA THR A 96 5.35 14.77 -4.57
C THR A 96 4.54 16.07 -4.52
N CYS A 97 3.44 16.04 -3.78
CA CYS A 97 2.63 17.24 -3.59
C CYS A 97 3.46 18.37 -2.97
N ASP A 98 3.42 19.54 -3.59
CA ASP A 98 4.04 20.73 -3.03
C ASP A 98 3.01 21.42 -2.11
N PRO A 99 3.24 21.43 -0.78
CA PRO A 99 2.28 22.03 0.16
C PRO A 99 2.15 23.55 0.00
N HIS A 100 3.06 24.19 -0.75
CA HIS A 100 2.97 25.62 -1.03
C HIS A 100 2.18 25.91 -2.30
N ASN A 101 1.78 24.90 -3.05
CA ASN A 101 0.98 25.05 -4.25
C ASN A 101 -0.49 24.78 -3.89
N ALA A 102 -1.32 25.83 -3.91
CA ALA A 102 -2.70 25.72 -3.50
C ALA A 102 -3.52 24.76 -4.35
N PHE A 103 -3.23 24.67 -5.65
CA PHE A 103 -3.92 23.77 -6.55
C PHE A 103 -3.62 22.30 -6.22
N GLU A 104 -2.35 21.97 -5.99
CA GLU A 104 -1.96 20.61 -5.64
C GLU A 104 -2.54 20.21 -4.28
N LEU A 105 -2.51 21.13 -3.33
CA LEU A 105 -3.04 20.87 -2.00
C LEU A 105 -4.56 20.63 -2.07
N PHE A 106 -5.27 21.42 -2.86
CA PHE A 106 -6.70 21.23 -3.08
C PHE A 106 -6.99 19.85 -3.71
N THR A 107 -6.19 19.46 -4.69
CA THR A 107 -6.37 18.17 -5.37
C THR A 107 -6.20 17.00 -4.40
N VAL A 108 -5.20 17.06 -3.54
CA VAL A 108 -4.98 16.02 -2.53
C VAL A 108 -6.15 15.99 -1.53
N ALA A 109 -6.57 17.16 -1.07
CA ALA A 109 -7.68 17.24 -0.12
C ALA A 109 -8.98 16.71 -0.72
N ALA A 110 -9.25 17.04 -1.98
CA ALA A 110 -10.44 16.54 -2.68
C ALA A 110 -10.40 15.03 -2.83
N GLY A 111 -9.23 14.47 -3.14
CA GLY A 111 -9.05 13.02 -3.24
C GLY A 111 -9.29 12.32 -1.92
N LEU A 112 -8.73 12.85 -0.82
CA LEU A 112 -8.96 12.30 0.51
C LEU A 112 -10.43 12.37 0.91
N ALA A 113 -11.10 13.51 0.62
CA ALA A 113 -12.52 13.65 0.91
C ALA A 113 -13.35 12.63 0.14
N HIS A 114 -12.99 12.36 -1.11
CA HIS A 114 -13.67 11.37 -1.93
C HIS A 114 -13.53 9.96 -1.34
N VAL A 115 -12.31 9.59 -0.92
CA VAL A 115 -12.06 8.30 -0.29
C VAL A 115 -12.86 8.18 1.01
N HIS A 116 -12.84 9.21 1.84
CA HIS A 116 -13.58 9.23 3.10
C HIS A 116 -15.09 9.08 2.86
N GLN A 117 -15.61 9.77 1.87
CA GLN A 117 -17.03 9.70 1.55
C GLN A 117 -17.44 8.29 1.10
N GLN A 118 -16.63 7.65 0.27
CA GLN A 118 -16.94 6.32 -0.24
C GLN A 118 -16.77 5.24 0.82
N THR A 119 -15.93 5.45 1.82
CA THR A 119 -15.71 4.48 2.90
C THR A 119 -16.59 4.73 4.11
N LEU A 120 -17.38 5.81 4.10
CA LEU A 120 -18.24 6.16 5.23
C LEU A 120 -19.28 5.07 5.48
N GLY A 121 -19.33 4.58 6.71
CA GLY A 121 -20.30 3.59 7.13
C GLY A 121 -20.02 2.17 6.67
N VAL A 122 -18.95 1.94 5.93
CA VAL A 122 -18.65 0.62 5.38
C VAL A 122 -17.86 -0.25 6.35
N ALA A 123 -16.98 0.35 7.11
CA ALA A 123 -15.94 -0.38 7.84
C ALA A 123 -16.30 -0.64 9.30
N ASN A 124 -17.36 -1.38 9.56
CA ASN A 124 -17.73 -1.75 10.93
C ASN A 124 -16.54 -2.36 11.67
N GLY A 125 -16.03 -1.65 12.68
CA GLY A 125 -14.86 -2.07 13.43
C GLY A 125 -13.53 -1.73 12.80
N ARG A 126 -13.47 -1.56 11.47
CA ARG A 126 -12.20 -1.25 10.80
C ARG A 126 -11.77 0.20 11.02
N VAL A 127 -12.72 1.09 11.24
CA VAL A 127 -12.41 2.47 11.60
C VAL A 127 -11.61 2.52 12.90
N SER A 128 -11.96 1.67 13.87
CA SER A 128 -11.22 1.63 15.12
C SER A 128 -9.79 1.11 14.92
N ASP A 129 -9.59 0.16 13.97
CA ASP A 129 -8.25 -0.32 13.64
C ASP A 129 -7.40 0.81 13.04
N TRP A 130 -7.98 1.63 12.17
CA TRP A 130 -7.31 2.80 11.63
C TRP A 130 -6.92 3.78 12.71
N LEU A 131 -7.83 4.06 13.64
CA LEU A 131 -7.56 4.99 14.74
C LEU A 131 -6.43 4.47 15.62
N MET A 132 -6.44 3.19 15.95
CA MET A 132 -5.38 2.58 16.74
C MET A 132 -4.03 2.68 16.03
N TYR A 133 -4.02 2.46 14.72
CA TYR A 133 -2.80 2.59 13.94
C TYR A 133 -2.28 4.03 13.99
N TYR A 134 -3.14 5.01 13.74
CA TYR A 134 -2.73 6.42 13.78
C TYR A 134 -2.24 6.84 15.15
N GLU A 135 -2.91 6.40 16.20
CA GLU A 135 -2.50 6.71 17.55
C GLU A 135 -1.12 6.12 17.87
N SER A 136 -0.86 4.89 17.43
CA SER A 136 0.44 4.26 17.64
C SER A 136 1.56 5.01 16.88
N GLN A 137 1.26 5.57 15.72
CA GLN A 137 2.24 6.34 14.96
C GLN A 137 2.49 7.72 15.56
N ARG A 138 1.44 8.35 16.11
CA ARG A 138 1.57 9.68 16.70
C ARG A 138 2.50 9.70 17.90
N ASP A 139 2.53 8.62 18.67
CA ASP A 139 3.30 8.51 19.90
C ASP A 139 4.77 8.12 19.67
N LYS A 140 5.19 8.03 18.42
CA LYS A 140 6.57 7.68 18.07
C LYS A 140 7.43 8.89 17.77
#